data_4fb959df784783ff00caffe8d44847f3
#
_entry.id   4fb959df784783ff00caffe8d44847f3
#
_cell.length_a   1.000
_cell.length_b   1.000
_cell.length_c   1.000
_cell.angle_alpha   90.00
_cell.angle_beta   90.00
_cell.angle_gamma   90.00
#
_symmetry.space_group_name_H-M   'P 1'
#
loop_
_entity.id
_entity.type
_entity.pdbx_description
1 polymer ?
#
loop_
_entity_poly.entity_id
_entity_poly.type
_entity_poly.pdbx_seq_one_letter_code
_entity_poly.pdbx_strand_id
1 'polypeptide(L)'
;MTLQVLVATMHQTDHSLLEKMNIQSDAIVVNQCNRNEVERFMYNGHQILWMSLNERGIGLSRNTALMRATADIILFADEDVTYKDGYAQMIESAFENNQNADMLLFDLEAIGDVKNPEKPYAFRRVKWYNSMHYGAVHFACRRE
;
A
#
# COMPACT_ATOMS: atom_id res chain seq x y z
N MET A 1 -0.41 3.90 -16.69
CA MET A 1 -0.83 2.88 -15.70
C MET A 1 -1.49 3.57 -14.52
N THR A 2 -2.40 2.91 -13.85
CA THR A 2 -3.08 3.41 -12.65
C THR A 2 -2.59 2.67 -11.41
N LEU A 3 -2.57 3.36 -10.27
CA LEU A 3 -2.12 2.82 -8.97
C LEU A 3 -3.25 2.92 -7.94
N GLN A 4 -3.43 1.86 -7.17
CA GLN A 4 -4.30 1.83 -6.00
C GLN A 4 -3.53 1.34 -4.77
N VAL A 5 -3.62 2.09 -3.67
CA VAL A 5 -3.09 1.66 -2.37
C VAL A 5 -4.15 0.86 -1.64
N LEU A 6 -3.81 -0.33 -1.19
CA LEU A 6 -4.68 -1.19 -0.38
C LEU A 6 -4.22 -1.13 1.07
N VAL A 7 -4.99 -0.44 1.91
CA VAL A 7 -4.65 -0.17 3.31
C VAL A 7 -5.42 -1.10 4.24
N ALA A 8 -4.70 -1.80 5.11
CA ALA A 8 -5.27 -2.54 6.22
C ALA A 8 -5.09 -1.74 7.51
N THR A 9 -6.17 -1.46 8.22
CA THR A 9 -6.18 -0.71 9.47
C THR A 9 -7.24 -1.22 10.42
N MET A 10 -7.21 -0.75 11.65
CA MET A 10 -8.18 -1.11 12.71
C MET A 10 -8.60 0.13 13.50
N HIS A 11 -9.85 0.10 14.00
CA HIS A 11 -10.37 1.05 14.99
C HIS A 11 -10.31 2.52 14.57
N GLN A 12 -10.33 2.81 13.27
CA GLN A 12 -10.43 4.18 12.77
C GLN A 12 -11.85 4.71 13.00
N THR A 13 -11.96 5.91 13.52
CA THR A 13 -13.23 6.60 13.78
C THR A 13 -13.54 7.71 12.78
N ASP A 14 -12.53 8.13 12.02
CA ASP A 14 -12.61 9.13 10.95
C ASP A 14 -11.65 8.75 9.80
N HIS A 15 -11.47 9.63 8.84
CA HIS A 15 -10.62 9.42 7.68
C HIS A 15 -9.22 10.06 7.81
N SER A 16 -8.81 10.48 8.99
CA SER A 16 -7.52 11.17 9.23
C SER A 16 -6.29 10.34 8.86
N LEU A 17 -6.44 9.01 8.78
CA LEU A 17 -5.38 8.11 8.33
C LEU A 17 -4.87 8.46 6.92
N LEU A 18 -5.74 8.93 6.03
CA LEU A 18 -5.35 9.33 4.67
C LEU A 18 -4.31 10.45 4.66
N GLU A 19 -4.47 11.45 5.54
CA GLU A 19 -3.51 12.52 5.72
C GLU A 19 -2.24 12.03 6.40
N LYS A 20 -2.36 11.24 7.47
CA LYS A 20 -1.23 10.66 8.19
C LYS A 20 -0.35 9.79 7.31
N MET A 21 -0.93 9.03 6.40
CA MET A 21 -0.21 8.20 5.44
C MET A 21 0.26 8.99 4.20
N ASN A 22 -0.16 10.24 4.05
CA ASN A 22 0.10 11.06 2.86
C ASN A 22 -0.38 10.39 1.56
N ILE A 23 -1.63 9.95 1.56
CA ILE A 23 -2.23 9.29 0.38
C ILE A 23 -2.42 10.28 -0.76
N GLN A 24 -1.77 10.03 -1.88
CA GLN A 24 -1.77 10.83 -3.11
C GLN A 24 -2.11 9.97 -4.35
N SER A 25 -2.96 8.98 -4.16
CA SER A 25 -3.45 8.10 -5.22
C SER A 25 -4.83 7.57 -4.83
N ASP A 26 -5.47 6.85 -5.73
CA ASP A 26 -6.65 6.08 -5.37
C ASP A 26 -6.30 5.06 -4.28
N ALA A 27 -7.24 4.78 -3.39
CA ALA A 27 -7.02 3.86 -2.29
C ALA A 27 -8.28 3.06 -1.93
N ILE A 28 -8.04 1.86 -1.42
CA ILE A 28 -9.05 1.03 -0.77
C ILE A 28 -8.58 0.82 0.67
N VAL A 29 -9.37 1.29 1.62
CA VAL A 29 -9.09 1.16 3.05
C VAL A 29 -10.05 0.14 3.65
N VAL A 30 -9.51 -0.89 4.28
CA VAL A 30 -10.28 -1.84 5.07
C VAL A 30 -9.99 -1.58 6.55
N ASN A 31 -10.97 -1.00 7.21
CA ASN A 31 -10.95 -0.64 8.63
C ASN A 31 -11.70 -1.70 9.44
N GLN A 32 -10.97 -2.54 10.16
CA GLN A 32 -11.56 -3.54 11.04
C GLN A 32 -11.96 -2.90 12.37
N CYS A 33 -13.25 -2.87 12.64
CA CYS A 33 -13.83 -2.21 13.82
C CYS A 33 -15.14 -2.89 14.23
N ASN A 34 -15.98 -2.20 15.02
CA ASN A 34 -17.23 -2.76 15.55
C ASN A 34 -18.48 -2.31 14.77
N ARG A 35 -18.29 -1.90 13.50
CA ARG A 35 -19.41 -1.50 12.61
C ARG A 35 -19.20 -2.04 11.20
N ASN A 36 -20.28 -2.09 10.44
CA ASN A 36 -20.25 -2.42 9.01
C ASN A 36 -20.76 -1.23 8.22
N GLU A 37 -19.88 -0.60 7.45
CA GLU A 37 -20.18 0.58 6.65
C GLU A 37 -19.27 0.63 5.43
N VAL A 38 -19.80 1.01 4.28
CA VAL A 38 -19.03 1.22 3.05
C VAL A 38 -19.24 2.65 2.59
N GLU A 39 -18.15 3.37 2.43
CA GLU A 39 -18.12 4.76 2.01
C GLU A 39 -17.29 4.90 0.73
N ARG A 40 -17.77 5.71 -0.20
CA ARG A 40 -17.07 6.11 -1.42
C ARG A 40 -17.01 7.62 -1.49
N PHE A 41 -15.82 8.17 -1.60
CA PHE A 41 -15.65 9.64 -1.63
C PHE A 41 -14.37 10.01 -2.37
N MET A 42 -14.23 11.31 -2.65
CA MET A 42 -13.04 11.89 -3.23
C MET A 42 -12.16 12.51 -2.14
N TYR A 43 -10.86 12.24 -2.20
CA TYR A 43 -9.86 12.85 -1.32
C TYR A 43 -8.72 13.40 -2.19
N ASN A 44 -8.55 14.73 -2.18
CA ASN A 44 -7.53 15.42 -2.99
C ASN A 44 -7.52 15.00 -4.47
N GLY A 45 -8.71 14.80 -5.06
CA GLY A 45 -8.86 14.38 -6.44
C GLY A 45 -8.73 12.88 -6.70
N HIS A 46 -8.55 12.07 -5.67
CA HIS A 46 -8.41 10.61 -5.75
C HIS A 46 -9.65 9.90 -5.22
N GLN A 47 -9.98 8.77 -5.82
CA GLN A 47 -11.12 7.95 -5.40
C GLN A 47 -10.75 7.09 -4.20
N ILE A 48 -11.54 7.19 -3.14
CA ILE A 48 -11.36 6.38 -1.93
C ILE A 48 -12.56 5.46 -1.74
N LEU A 49 -12.29 4.18 -1.58
CA LEU A 49 -13.24 3.20 -1.07
C LEU A 49 -12.86 2.88 0.37
N TRP A 50 -13.67 3.27 1.31
CA TRP A 50 -13.47 3.03 2.74
C TRP A 50 -14.48 2.03 3.26
N MET A 51 -14.01 0.89 3.71
CA MET A 51 -14.85 -0.17 4.25
C MET A 51 -14.53 -0.38 5.73
N SER A 52 -15.51 -0.09 6.58
CA SER A 52 -15.47 -0.43 8.00
C SER A 52 -16.20 -1.75 8.19
N LEU A 53 -15.51 -2.78 8.70
CA LEU A 53 -16.02 -4.14 8.78
C LEU A 53 -15.82 -4.72 10.17
N ASN A 54 -16.87 -5.37 10.68
CA ASN A 54 -16.83 -6.09 11.95
C ASN A 54 -16.27 -7.52 11.77
N GLU A 55 -15.09 -7.60 11.17
CA GLU A 55 -14.34 -8.82 10.93
C GLU A 55 -12.90 -8.62 11.40
N ARG A 56 -12.20 -9.72 11.65
CA ARG A 56 -10.82 -9.67 12.15
C ARG A 56 -9.92 -10.60 11.33
N GLY A 57 -8.71 -10.17 11.11
CA GLY A 57 -7.65 -10.91 10.42
C GLY A 57 -7.01 -10.11 9.30
N ILE A 58 -5.68 -10.02 9.32
CA ILE A 58 -4.92 -9.27 8.32
C ILE A 58 -5.06 -9.86 6.91
N GLY A 59 -5.08 -11.16 6.79
CA GLY A 59 -5.28 -11.83 5.50
C GLY A 59 -6.67 -11.56 4.91
N LEU A 60 -7.70 -11.58 5.76
CA LEU A 60 -9.07 -11.26 5.36
C LEU A 60 -9.18 -9.80 4.90
N SER A 61 -8.58 -8.88 5.63
CA SER A 61 -8.53 -7.46 5.29
C SER A 61 -7.87 -7.22 3.93
N ARG A 62 -6.70 -7.79 3.71
CA ARG A 62 -5.97 -7.67 2.44
C ARG A 62 -6.72 -8.29 1.28
N ASN A 63 -7.31 -9.47 1.45
CA ASN A 63 -8.12 -10.12 0.42
C ASN A 63 -9.38 -9.30 0.09
N THR A 64 -10.03 -8.74 1.10
CA THR A 64 -11.21 -7.88 0.90
C THR A 64 -10.88 -6.66 0.05
N ALA A 65 -9.75 -6.01 0.29
CA ALA A 65 -9.27 -4.90 -0.52
C ALA A 65 -8.89 -5.37 -1.94
N LEU A 66 -8.14 -6.46 -2.05
CA LEU A 66 -7.64 -6.99 -3.32
C LEU A 66 -8.79 -7.36 -4.28
N MET A 67 -9.84 -7.98 -3.78
CA MET A 67 -11.00 -8.36 -4.59
C MET A 67 -11.76 -7.16 -5.18
N ARG A 68 -11.53 -5.96 -4.67
CA ARG A 68 -12.14 -4.71 -5.12
C ARG A 68 -11.20 -3.80 -5.90
N ALA A 69 -9.95 -4.19 -6.01
CA ALA A 69 -8.95 -3.43 -6.74
C ALA A 69 -9.25 -3.43 -8.24
N THR A 70 -9.11 -2.25 -8.86
CA THR A 70 -9.37 -2.04 -10.29
C THR A 70 -8.18 -1.45 -11.03
N ALA A 71 -7.19 -0.91 -10.30
CA ALA A 71 -6.00 -0.31 -10.90
C ALA A 71 -5.06 -1.38 -11.49
N ASP A 72 -4.17 -0.93 -12.37
CA ASP A 72 -3.16 -1.80 -13.00
C ASP A 72 -2.10 -2.25 -12.01
N ILE A 73 -1.75 -1.37 -11.07
CA ILE A 73 -0.74 -1.58 -10.02
C ILE A 73 -1.42 -1.50 -8.65
N ILE A 74 -1.10 -2.44 -7.79
CA ILE A 74 -1.58 -2.54 -6.42
C ILE A 74 -0.40 -2.39 -5.47
N LEU A 75 -0.52 -1.49 -4.50
CA LEU A 75 0.45 -1.27 -3.44
C LEU A 75 -0.18 -1.61 -2.09
N PHE A 76 0.30 -2.67 -1.44
CA PHE A 76 -0.17 -3.02 -0.10
C PHE A 76 0.48 -2.14 0.96
N ALA A 77 -0.32 -1.69 1.91
CA ALA A 77 0.09 -0.81 2.99
C ALA A 77 -0.54 -1.17 4.32
N ASP A 78 0.24 -1.04 5.37
CA ASP A 78 -0.24 -1.03 6.75
C ASP A 78 -0.37 0.42 7.24
N GLU A 79 -1.12 0.66 8.31
CA GLU A 79 -1.46 2.00 8.81
C GLU A 79 -0.28 2.82 9.35
N ASP A 80 0.87 2.19 9.57
CA ASP A 80 2.10 2.81 10.10
C ASP A 80 3.07 3.30 9.02
N VAL A 81 2.67 3.22 7.75
CA VAL A 81 3.45 3.70 6.61
C VAL A 81 3.04 5.13 6.26
N THR A 82 4.01 6.02 6.06
CA THR A 82 3.81 7.35 5.49
C THR A 82 4.56 7.45 4.17
N TYR A 83 3.85 7.80 3.11
CA TYR A 83 4.43 7.92 1.78
C TYR A 83 5.09 9.29 1.56
N LYS A 84 6.15 9.30 0.76
CA LYS A 84 6.75 10.53 0.26
C LYS A 84 5.89 11.13 -0.86
N ASP A 85 5.98 12.45 -1.03
CA ASP A 85 5.34 13.12 -2.15
C ASP A 85 5.82 12.53 -3.48
N GLY A 86 4.88 12.33 -4.41
CA GLY A 86 5.18 11.79 -5.73
C GLY A 86 5.40 10.28 -5.78
N TYR A 87 5.11 9.53 -4.71
CA TYR A 87 5.32 8.09 -4.69
C TYR A 87 4.57 7.35 -5.80
N ALA A 88 3.38 7.80 -6.15
CA ALA A 88 2.56 7.16 -7.17
C ALA A 88 3.24 7.17 -8.54
N GLN A 89 3.72 8.34 -8.98
CA GLN A 89 4.45 8.49 -10.24
C GLN A 89 5.78 7.71 -10.23
N MET A 90 6.46 7.69 -9.09
CA MET A 90 7.70 6.92 -8.94
C MET A 90 7.45 5.42 -9.13
N ILE A 91 6.40 4.88 -8.51
CA ILE A 91 6.04 3.46 -8.64
C ILE A 91 5.59 3.13 -10.06
N GLU A 92 4.72 3.94 -10.64
CA GLU A 92 4.26 3.75 -12.03
C GLU A 92 5.43 3.75 -13.01
N SER A 93 6.33 4.73 -12.90
CA SER A 93 7.55 4.81 -13.73
C SER A 93 8.47 3.61 -13.52
N ALA A 94 8.58 3.09 -12.30
CA ALA A 94 9.37 1.89 -12.01
C ALA A 94 8.82 0.66 -12.74
N PHE A 95 7.51 0.49 -12.83
CA PHE A 95 6.88 -0.58 -13.60
C PHE A 95 7.00 -0.37 -15.11
N GLU A 96 6.90 0.86 -15.59
CA GLU A 96 7.12 1.19 -17.01
C GLU A 96 8.54 0.85 -17.47
N ASN A 97 9.53 1.13 -16.63
CA ASN A 97 10.93 0.81 -16.90
C ASN A 97 11.28 -0.68 -16.70
N ASN A 98 10.40 -1.44 -16.06
CA ASN A 98 10.61 -2.85 -15.75
C ASN A 98 9.38 -3.68 -16.16
N GLN A 99 9.11 -3.70 -17.46
CA GLN A 99 7.88 -4.30 -18.01
C GLN A 99 7.75 -5.81 -17.76
N ASN A 100 8.86 -6.50 -17.53
CA ASN A 100 8.90 -7.94 -17.23
C ASN A 100 8.79 -8.25 -15.72
N ALA A 101 8.63 -7.22 -14.88
CA ALA A 101 8.46 -7.41 -13.46
C ALA A 101 6.97 -7.46 -13.09
N ASP A 102 6.55 -8.54 -12.45
CA ASP A 102 5.19 -8.67 -11.92
C ASP A 102 5.07 -8.02 -10.55
N MET A 103 6.18 -7.93 -9.82
CA MET A 103 6.27 -7.34 -8.47
C MET A 103 7.57 -6.55 -8.33
N LEU A 104 7.47 -5.38 -7.70
CA LEU A 104 8.60 -4.56 -7.31
C LEU A 104 8.57 -4.34 -5.79
N LEU A 105 9.74 -4.44 -5.18
CA LEU A 105 9.98 -4.16 -3.77
C LEU A 105 10.66 -2.81 -3.63
N PHE A 106 10.21 -2.00 -2.69
CA PHE A 106 10.72 -0.65 -2.44
C PHE A 106 11.36 -0.56 -1.06
N ASP A 107 12.38 0.29 -0.92
CA ASP A 107 13.00 0.53 0.36
C ASP A 107 12.08 1.35 1.27
N LEU A 108 12.17 1.06 2.57
CA LEU A 108 11.55 1.81 3.64
C LEU A 108 12.62 2.62 4.38
N GLU A 109 12.32 3.88 4.67
CA GLU A 109 13.09 4.67 5.62
C GLU A 109 12.43 4.57 6.99
N ALA A 110 13.20 4.14 7.99
CA ALA A 110 12.73 4.17 9.37
C ALA A 110 12.70 5.62 9.89
N ILE A 111 11.60 6.02 10.51
CA ILE A 111 11.47 7.31 11.17
C ILE A 111 11.92 7.14 12.62
N GLY A 112 12.98 7.85 13.03
CA GLY A 112 13.53 7.81 14.39
C GLY A 112 15.05 7.64 14.42
N ASP A 113 15.60 7.43 15.62
CA ASP A 113 17.04 7.20 15.83
C ASP A 113 17.46 5.82 15.28
N VAL A 114 17.82 5.79 14.03
CA VAL A 114 18.43 4.60 13.42
C VAL A 114 19.94 4.72 13.56
N LYS A 115 20.53 3.89 14.42
CA LYS A 115 21.99 3.91 14.68
C LYS A 115 22.84 3.55 13.47
N ASN A 116 22.27 2.87 12.48
CA ASN A 116 22.91 2.53 11.21
C ASN A 116 21.88 2.61 10.10
N PRO A 117 21.78 3.71 9.34
CA PRO A 117 20.93 3.74 8.17
C PRO A 117 21.40 2.64 7.19
N GLU A 118 20.53 1.71 6.88
CA GLU A 118 20.82 0.72 5.85
C GLU A 118 21.12 1.46 4.54
N LYS A 119 22.17 1.03 3.85
CA LYS A 119 22.46 1.56 2.52
C LYS A 119 21.31 1.19 1.60
N PRO A 120 20.84 2.12 0.74
CA PRO A 120 19.79 1.79 -0.22
C PRO A 120 20.24 0.57 -1.05
N TYR A 121 19.36 -0.39 -1.21
CA TYR A 121 19.63 -1.57 -2.03
C TYR A 121 19.82 -1.15 -3.49
N ALA A 122 20.87 -1.66 -4.13
CA ALA A 122 20.98 -1.57 -5.56
C ALA A 122 19.82 -2.35 -6.21
N PHE A 123 19.29 -1.85 -7.33
CA PHE A 123 18.26 -2.57 -8.08
C PHE A 123 18.77 -3.97 -8.45
N ARG A 124 18.06 -5.01 -8.02
CA ARG A 124 18.41 -6.40 -8.28
C ARG A 124 17.18 -7.30 -8.33
N ARG A 125 17.31 -8.40 -9.04
CA ARG A 125 16.27 -9.42 -9.10
C ARG A 125 16.24 -10.22 -7.78
N VAL A 126 15.05 -10.28 -7.15
CA VAL A 126 14.82 -11.17 -6.00
C VAL A 126 14.70 -12.61 -6.49
N LYS A 127 15.37 -13.54 -5.80
CA LYS A 127 15.33 -14.96 -6.08
C LYS A 127 14.61 -15.68 -4.95
N TRP A 128 14.10 -16.88 -5.22
CA TRP A 128 13.33 -17.65 -4.24
C TRP A 128 14.07 -17.86 -2.91
N TYR A 129 15.38 -18.03 -2.94
CA TYR A 129 16.19 -18.31 -1.74
C TYR A 129 16.48 -17.05 -0.90
N ASN A 130 16.28 -15.87 -1.41
CA ASN A 130 16.46 -14.63 -0.65
C ASN A 130 15.15 -13.83 -0.47
N SER A 131 14.03 -14.36 -0.93
CA SER A 131 12.73 -13.68 -0.85
C SER A 131 12.26 -13.43 0.58
N MET A 132 12.68 -14.27 1.53
CA MET A 132 12.32 -14.13 2.96
C MET A 132 13.02 -12.94 3.66
N HIS A 133 14.02 -12.32 3.03
CA HIS A 133 14.67 -11.11 3.56
C HIS A 133 13.85 -9.83 3.33
N TYR A 134 12.73 -9.93 2.61
CA TYR A 134 11.89 -8.79 2.25
C TYR A 134 10.54 -8.86 2.98
N GLY A 135 10.15 -7.75 3.59
CA GLY A 135 8.87 -7.64 4.30
C GLY A 135 7.67 -7.50 3.37
N ALA A 136 6.49 -7.65 3.94
CA ALA A 136 5.22 -7.68 3.20
C ALA A 136 4.55 -6.32 2.97
N VAL A 137 5.16 -5.21 3.43
CA VAL A 137 4.50 -3.89 3.47
C VAL A 137 5.06 -2.88 2.48
N HIS A 138 6.03 -3.25 1.68
CA HIS A 138 6.73 -2.35 0.75
C HIS A 138 6.85 -2.93 -0.66
N PHE A 139 5.86 -3.69 -1.06
CA PHE A 139 5.82 -4.21 -2.42
C PHE A 139 4.57 -3.71 -3.17
N ALA A 140 4.77 -3.48 -4.45
CA ALA A 140 3.69 -3.29 -5.40
C ALA A 140 3.71 -4.42 -6.44
N CYS A 141 2.55 -4.78 -6.95
CA CYS A 141 2.44 -5.82 -7.97
C CYS A 141 1.47 -5.40 -9.08
N ARG A 142 1.63 -5.98 -10.25
CA ARG A 142 0.60 -5.92 -11.29
C ARG A 142 -0.62 -6.70 -10.84
N ARG A 143 -1.81 -6.19 -11.14
CA ARG A 143 -3.06 -6.86 -10.77
C ARG A 143 -3.31 -8.13 -11.61
N GLU A 144 -2.82 -8.18 -12.84
CA GLU A 144 -2.94 -9.32 -13.78
C GLU A 144 -1.63 -10.07 -13.94
#